data_c39a44482b8191599c010810e081f56b
#
_entry.id   c39a44482b8191599c010810e081f56b
#
_cell.length_a   1.000
_cell.length_b   1.000
_cell.length_c   1.000
_cell.angle_alpha   90.00
_cell.angle_beta   90.00
_cell.angle_gamma   90.00
#
_symmetry.space_group_name_H-M   'P 1'
#
loop_
_entity.id
_entity.type
_entity.pdbx_description
1 polymer ?
#
loop_
_entity_poly.entity_id
_entity_poly.type
_entity_poly.pdbx_seq_one_letter_code
_entity_poly.pdbx_strand_id
1 'polypeptide(L)'
;MIYPPFGLHTLLVGPTGAGKTMFAEIMYQYAKDHGVLQKTAPFVIFNCAEYADNPQLLLGQLFGYVKGAYTGADRESEGLVEKAQNGVLFLDEIHRLPPEGQEMLFMLLDKGEYRKLGANETSKDARVLIIAATTENLESSLLQTFLRRIPMTITMPSLEERSIEERYELIEKFFRQEYNQVKIPIQVKAKVMRALLSYDCKGNIGQLKADIRLLCANGFLEHISRQDNVIRITLSLLQEHIYHGLLNSGKQKEVDDFLTMHDQEIFVYDQETKLEHYDGEFLNIYEEMNRRFQDYEAKGFDNANINRHMRIYIETYIKTLSNQIEESGSEAMLYKIVSIHVYHAVEVALQLAQQRLGYPISKKVYTAMALHISALMENKRKEHELNANIYDVLSENPNEYHVAMEIMSFLQKELEIPFPPQEIVFFTMFLCIEKG
;
A
#
# COMPACT_ATOMS: atom_id res chain seq x y z
N MET A 1 2.51 -17.33 2.78
CA MET A 1 3.50 -17.18 3.86
C MET A 1 3.07 -17.85 5.16
N ILE A 2 1.81 -17.70 5.62
CA ILE A 2 1.33 -18.25 6.91
C ILE A 2 0.83 -19.71 6.86
N TYR A 3 0.88 -20.38 5.72
CA TYR A 3 0.43 -21.76 5.60
C TYR A 3 1.38 -22.73 6.33
N PRO A 4 0.88 -23.58 7.26
CA PRO A 4 1.72 -24.50 8.02
C PRO A 4 2.37 -25.58 7.14
N PRO A 5 3.57 -26.09 7.49
CA PRO A 5 4.37 -25.71 8.66
C PRO A 5 5.32 -24.52 8.42
N PHE A 6 5.64 -24.14 7.18
CA PHE A 6 6.66 -23.15 6.84
C PHE A 6 6.27 -22.15 5.74
N GLY A 7 4.98 -22.06 5.42
CA GLY A 7 4.51 -21.29 4.28
C GLY A 7 4.56 -22.09 2.97
N LEU A 8 4.21 -21.42 1.87
CA LEU A 8 4.28 -21.98 0.50
C LEU A 8 5.36 -21.27 -0.29
N HIS A 9 6.16 -22.02 -1.03
CA HIS A 9 7.05 -21.41 -2.02
C HIS A 9 6.24 -20.56 -2.98
N THR A 10 6.76 -19.37 -3.29
CA THR A 10 6.02 -18.36 -4.05
C THR A 10 6.84 -17.88 -5.24
N LEU A 11 6.19 -17.74 -6.40
CA LEU A 11 6.75 -17.13 -7.59
C LEU A 11 6.10 -15.76 -7.83
N LEU A 12 6.92 -14.72 -7.90
CA LEU A 12 6.52 -13.36 -8.24
C LEU A 12 6.83 -13.12 -9.72
N VAL A 13 5.81 -12.83 -10.50
CA VAL A 13 5.94 -12.57 -11.95
C VAL A 13 5.55 -11.13 -12.22
N GLY A 14 6.33 -10.42 -13.02
CA GLY A 14 5.99 -9.05 -13.40
C GLY A 14 7.18 -8.30 -13.99
N PRO A 15 6.94 -7.15 -14.62
CA PRO A 15 7.98 -6.41 -15.31
C PRO A 15 9.09 -5.91 -14.35
N THR A 16 10.23 -5.56 -14.94
CA THR A 16 11.34 -4.93 -14.19
C THR A 16 10.83 -3.66 -13.50
N GLY A 17 11.24 -3.47 -12.24
CA GLY A 17 10.83 -2.29 -11.45
C GLY A 17 9.40 -2.32 -10.90
N ALA A 18 8.62 -3.39 -11.08
CA ALA A 18 7.26 -3.50 -10.53
C ALA A 18 7.19 -3.63 -9.00
N GLY A 19 8.34 -3.80 -8.32
CA GLY A 19 8.42 -3.88 -6.86
C GLY A 19 8.48 -5.29 -6.28
N LYS A 20 8.85 -6.31 -7.08
CA LYS A 20 8.92 -7.72 -6.66
C LYS A 20 9.76 -7.93 -5.40
N THR A 21 10.95 -7.35 -5.33
CA THR A 21 11.83 -7.46 -4.15
C THR A 21 11.20 -6.85 -2.90
N MET A 22 10.61 -5.64 -3.02
CA MET A 22 9.91 -4.99 -1.91
C MET A 22 8.72 -5.81 -1.43
N PHE A 23 7.98 -6.43 -2.35
CA PHE A 23 6.87 -7.31 -2.00
C PHE A 23 7.34 -8.56 -1.25
N ALA A 24 8.46 -9.17 -1.67
CA ALA A 24 9.08 -10.28 -0.95
C ALA A 24 9.53 -9.91 0.47
N GLU A 25 10.09 -8.69 0.65
CA GLU A 25 10.45 -8.16 1.97
C GLU A 25 9.22 -7.98 2.88
N ILE A 26 8.11 -7.46 2.32
CA ILE A 26 6.83 -7.32 3.05
C ILE A 26 6.29 -8.71 3.43
N MET A 27 6.32 -9.67 2.52
CA MET A 27 5.91 -11.06 2.81
C MET A 27 6.73 -11.66 3.95
N TYR A 28 8.04 -11.46 3.95
CA TYR A 28 8.94 -11.92 5.01
C TYR A 28 8.62 -11.25 6.35
N GLN A 29 8.46 -9.93 6.39
CA GLN A 29 8.12 -9.22 7.61
C GLN A 29 6.76 -9.68 8.16
N TYR A 30 5.76 -9.82 7.29
CA TYR A 30 4.45 -10.35 7.65
C TYR A 30 4.52 -11.73 8.29
N ALA A 31 5.36 -12.63 7.76
CA ALA A 31 5.54 -13.97 8.33
C ALA A 31 6.20 -13.94 9.72
N LYS A 32 7.08 -12.98 9.98
CA LYS A 32 7.68 -12.76 11.31
C LYS A 32 6.66 -12.23 12.32
N ASP A 33 5.88 -11.25 11.92
CA ASP A 33 4.89 -10.59 12.77
C ASP A 33 3.79 -11.58 13.19
N HIS A 34 3.48 -12.56 12.31
CA HIS A 34 2.51 -13.64 12.61
C HIS A 34 3.14 -14.90 13.23
N GLY A 35 4.41 -14.86 13.59
CA GLY A 35 5.09 -15.95 14.31
C GLY A 35 5.34 -17.23 13.47
N VAL A 36 5.18 -17.17 12.13
CA VAL A 36 5.52 -18.28 11.23
C VAL A 36 7.03 -18.43 11.08
N LEU A 37 7.72 -17.30 11.03
CA LEU A 37 9.17 -17.22 11.07
C LEU A 37 9.61 -16.65 12.42
N GLN A 38 10.74 -17.15 12.91
CA GLN A 38 11.37 -16.59 14.11
C GLN A 38 11.80 -15.13 13.84
N LYS A 39 11.82 -14.30 14.88
CA LYS A 39 12.29 -12.90 14.76
C LYS A 39 13.71 -12.78 14.19
N THR A 40 14.56 -13.78 14.43
CA THR A 40 15.94 -13.89 13.97
C THR A 40 16.09 -14.62 12.63
N ALA A 41 14.98 -15.09 12.02
CA ALA A 41 15.02 -15.80 10.75
C ALA A 41 15.73 -14.95 9.67
N PRO A 42 16.67 -15.52 8.88
CA PRO A 42 17.36 -14.76 7.85
C PRO A 42 16.46 -14.48 6.64
N PHE A 43 16.67 -13.34 5.99
CA PHE A 43 16.19 -13.04 4.66
C PHE A 43 17.38 -12.84 3.73
N VAL A 44 17.62 -13.82 2.88
CA VAL A 44 18.77 -13.85 1.98
C VAL A 44 18.31 -13.52 0.56
N ILE A 45 18.95 -12.53 -0.06
CA ILE A 45 18.64 -12.09 -1.43
C ILE A 45 19.74 -12.56 -2.36
N PHE A 46 19.37 -13.11 -3.50
CA PHE A 46 20.30 -13.49 -4.56
C PHE A 46 19.70 -13.15 -5.92
N ASN A 47 20.43 -12.39 -6.72
CA ASN A 47 20.08 -12.08 -8.09
C ASN A 47 20.81 -13.02 -9.04
N CYS A 48 20.07 -13.94 -9.68
CA CYS A 48 20.66 -14.93 -10.60
C CYS A 48 21.28 -14.28 -11.85
N ALA A 49 20.85 -13.09 -12.25
CA ALA A 49 21.37 -12.39 -13.43
C ALA A 49 22.80 -11.88 -13.23
N GLU A 50 23.23 -11.58 -11.99
CA GLU A 50 24.59 -11.07 -11.71
C GLU A 50 25.69 -12.10 -12.04
N TYR A 51 25.34 -13.38 -12.06
CA TYR A 51 26.28 -14.48 -12.25
C TYR A 51 25.92 -15.35 -13.49
N ALA A 52 25.03 -14.89 -14.36
CA ALA A 52 24.51 -15.68 -15.49
C ALA A 52 25.62 -16.14 -16.45
N ASP A 53 26.68 -15.34 -16.61
CA ASP A 53 27.82 -15.65 -17.49
C ASP A 53 28.83 -16.63 -16.85
N ASN A 54 28.67 -16.97 -15.57
CA ASN A 54 29.54 -17.91 -14.85
C ASN A 54 28.71 -18.92 -14.05
N PRO A 55 28.18 -19.97 -14.68
CA PRO A 55 27.33 -20.97 -14.03
C PRO A 55 27.96 -21.63 -12.79
N GLN A 56 29.24 -21.94 -12.82
CA GLN A 56 29.93 -22.58 -11.68
C GLN A 56 29.98 -21.64 -10.46
N LEU A 57 30.26 -20.36 -10.70
CA LEU A 57 30.28 -19.38 -9.63
C LEU A 57 28.86 -19.17 -9.07
N LEU A 58 27.85 -19.06 -9.94
CA LEU A 58 26.45 -18.95 -9.54
C LEU A 58 26.03 -20.11 -8.64
N LEU A 59 26.28 -21.34 -9.08
CA LEU A 59 25.94 -22.54 -8.31
C LEU A 59 26.73 -22.66 -7.02
N GLY A 60 28.03 -22.30 -7.05
CA GLY A 60 28.87 -22.25 -5.87
C GLY A 60 28.42 -21.25 -4.82
N GLN A 61 27.92 -20.07 -5.25
CA GLN A 61 27.33 -19.10 -4.34
C GLN A 61 26.02 -19.60 -3.75
N LEU A 62 25.16 -20.16 -4.57
CA LEU A 62 23.81 -20.58 -4.16
C LEU A 62 23.84 -21.82 -3.25
N PHE A 63 24.53 -22.87 -3.65
CA PHE A 63 24.53 -24.17 -2.97
C PHE A 63 25.78 -24.46 -2.15
N GLY A 64 26.84 -23.65 -2.30
CA GLY A 64 28.15 -23.92 -1.71
C GLY A 64 28.94 -24.96 -2.51
N TYR A 65 30.19 -25.21 -2.10
CA TYR A 65 31.05 -26.18 -2.75
C TYR A 65 32.01 -26.83 -1.73
N VAL A 66 32.44 -28.07 -2.03
CA VAL A 66 33.48 -28.75 -1.28
C VAL A 66 34.84 -28.43 -1.87
N LYS A 67 35.91 -28.65 -1.09
CA LYS A 67 37.27 -28.49 -1.58
C LYS A 67 37.53 -29.35 -2.83
N GLY A 68 38.06 -28.73 -3.89
CA GLY A 68 38.36 -29.40 -5.16
C GLY A 68 37.14 -29.49 -6.11
N ALA A 69 36.04 -28.89 -5.82
CA ALA A 69 34.85 -28.90 -6.69
C ALA A 69 35.08 -28.30 -8.09
N TYR A 70 35.99 -27.33 -8.19
CA TYR A 70 36.41 -26.71 -9.45
C TYR A 70 37.83 -26.12 -9.29
N THR A 71 38.44 -25.68 -10.40
CA THR A 71 39.80 -25.08 -10.36
C THR A 71 39.79 -23.80 -9.53
N GLY A 72 40.51 -23.78 -8.41
CA GLY A 72 40.56 -22.68 -7.44
C GLY A 72 39.68 -22.86 -6.20
N ALA A 73 38.98 -23.99 -6.07
CA ALA A 73 38.26 -24.34 -4.84
C ALA A 73 39.19 -24.94 -3.78
N ASP A 74 40.04 -24.10 -3.18
CA ASP A 74 41.08 -24.52 -2.22
C ASP A 74 40.50 -24.92 -0.85
N ARG A 75 39.32 -24.47 -0.53
CA ARG A 75 38.59 -24.74 0.72
C ARG A 75 37.12 -24.92 0.47
N GLU A 76 36.42 -25.55 1.40
CA GLU A 76 34.94 -25.62 1.38
C GLU A 76 34.32 -24.24 1.63
N SER A 77 33.17 -23.98 1.01
CA SER A 77 32.38 -22.77 1.23
C SER A 77 30.88 -23.10 1.44
N GLU A 78 30.30 -22.38 2.35
CA GLU A 78 28.83 -22.43 2.57
C GLU A 78 28.11 -21.68 1.47
N GLY A 79 26.94 -22.24 1.05
CA GLY A 79 26.06 -21.59 0.09
C GLY A 79 24.99 -20.71 0.75
N LEU A 80 24.29 -19.94 -0.09
CA LEU A 80 23.19 -19.08 0.37
C LEU A 80 21.99 -19.89 0.89
N VAL A 81 21.77 -21.11 0.37
CA VAL A 81 20.75 -22.04 0.89
C VAL A 81 21.03 -22.35 2.37
N GLU A 82 22.29 -22.64 2.73
CA GLU A 82 22.69 -22.90 4.10
C GLU A 82 22.52 -21.66 5.00
N LYS A 83 22.87 -20.47 4.50
CA LYS A 83 22.70 -19.19 5.20
C LYS A 83 21.23 -18.79 5.39
N ALA A 84 20.35 -19.25 4.51
CA ALA A 84 18.90 -18.99 4.58
C ALA A 84 18.15 -19.99 5.47
N GLN A 85 18.86 -20.90 6.14
CA GLN A 85 18.25 -21.95 6.97
C GLN A 85 17.26 -21.39 8.00
N ASN A 86 16.07 -21.98 8.05
CA ASN A 86 14.91 -21.54 8.86
C ASN A 86 14.41 -20.12 8.55
N GLY A 87 14.72 -19.60 7.37
CA GLY A 87 14.34 -18.28 6.90
C GLY A 87 13.83 -18.30 5.46
N VAL A 88 14.09 -17.22 4.76
CA VAL A 88 13.67 -16.99 3.38
C VAL A 88 14.88 -16.80 2.47
N LEU A 89 14.86 -17.48 1.33
CA LEU A 89 15.77 -17.23 0.21
C LEU A 89 14.97 -16.60 -0.93
N PHE A 90 15.26 -15.35 -1.21
CA PHE A 90 14.69 -14.63 -2.35
C PHE A 90 15.61 -14.74 -3.56
N LEU A 91 15.11 -15.36 -4.63
CA LEU A 91 15.83 -15.58 -5.89
C LEU A 91 15.26 -14.64 -6.96
N ASP A 92 15.97 -13.55 -7.25
CA ASP A 92 15.58 -12.66 -8.34
C ASP A 92 16.08 -13.17 -9.69
N GLU A 93 15.30 -12.91 -10.76
CA GLU A 93 15.55 -13.34 -12.13
C GLU A 93 15.85 -14.86 -12.24
N ILE A 94 15.01 -15.67 -11.60
CA ILE A 94 15.17 -17.13 -11.49
C ILE A 94 15.34 -17.82 -12.85
N HIS A 95 14.81 -17.23 -13.94
CA HIS A 95 14.97 -17.74 -15.30
C HIS A 95 16.43 -17.73 -15.79
N ARG A 96 17.33 -17.03 -15.11
CA ARG A 96 18.78 -17.01 -15.40
C ARG A 96 19.53 -18.19 -14.79
N LEU A 97 18.85 -19.04 -14.01
CA LEU A 97 19.49 -20.25 -13.49
C LEU A 97 19.86 -21.20 -14.62
N PRO A 98 21.12 -21.72 -14.65
CA PRO A 98 21.52 -22.74 -15.62
C PRO A 98 20.74 -24.05 -15.35
N PRO A 99 20.62 -24.95 -16.32
CA PRO A 99 19.84 -26.18 -16.18
C PRO A 99 20.22 -27.02 -14.95
N GLU A 100 21.51 -27.15 -14.65
CA GLU A 100 22.00 -27.84 -13.45
C GLU A 100 21.49 -27.17 -12.16
N GLY A 101 21.50 -25.84 -12.12
CA GLY A 101 20.97 -25.06 -10.98
C GLY A 101 19.47 -25.22 -10.79
N GLN A 102 18.76 -25.36 -11.88
CA GLN A 102 17.32 -25.63 -11.82
C GLN A 102 17.03 -27.01 -11.23
N GLU A 103 17.78 -28.07 -11.65
CA GLU A 103 17.65 -29.40 -11.09
C GLU A 103 17.95 -29.44 -9.58
N MET A 104 19.01 -28.75 -9.16
CA MET A 104 19.37 -28.63 -7.74
C MET A 104 18.29 -27.88 -6.95
N LEU A 105 17.72 -26.81 -7.52
CA LEU A 105 16.64 -26.07 -6.88
C LEU A 105 15.33 -26.89 -6.81
N PHE A 106 15.04 -27.70 -7.84
CA PHE A 106 13.89 -28.60 -7.80
C PHE A 106 13.99 -29.64 -6.70
N MET A 107 15.18 -30.19 -6.46
CA MET A 107 15.41 -31.11 -5.36
C MET A 107 15.16 -30.42 -4.00
N LEU A 108 15.58 -29.17 -3.87
CA LEU A 108 15.31 -28.35 -2.68
C LEU A 108 13.82 -28.07 -2.49
N LEU A 109 13.10 -27.75 -3.59
CA LEU A 109 11.66 -27.46 -3.56
C LEU A 109 10.82 -28.71 -3.25
N ASP A 110 11.17 -29.85 -3.87
CA ASP A 110 10.37 -31.08 -3.80
C ASP A 110 10.65 -31.88 -2.51
N LYS A 111 11.90 -31.88 -2.03
CA LYS A 111 12.34 -32.75 -0.91
C LYS A 111 12.89 -32.01 0.30
N GLY A 112 13.13 -30.68 0.20
CA GLY A 112 13.84 -29.94 1.22
C GLY A 112 15.31 -30.32 1.35
N GLU A 113 15.90 -30.87 0.29
CA GLU A 113 17.27 -31.37 0.27
C GLU A 113 18.11 -30.62 -0.77
N TYR A 114 19.40 -30.41 -0.49
CA TYR A 114 20.36 -29.85 -1.44
C TYR A 114 21.73 -30.48 -1.29
N ARG A 115 22.60 -30.36 -2.28
CA ARG A 115 23.99 -30.79 -2.22
C ARG A 115 24.94 -29.67 -2.62
N LYS A 116 26.14 -29.65 -2.01
CA LYS A 116 27.22 -28.75 -2.42
C LYS A 116 27.84 -29.23 -3.74
N LEU A 117 28.34 -28.29 -4.54
CA LEU A 117 29.07 -28.63 -5.75
C LEU A 117 30.27 -29.53 -5.42
N GLY A 118 30.46 -30.58 -6.22
CA GLY A 118 31.54 -31.56 -6.05
C GLY A 118 31.33 -32.54 -4.89
N ALA A 119 30.21 -32.47 -4.15
CA ALA A 119 29.92 -33.45 -3.10
C ALA A 119 29.34 -34.73 -3.71
N ASN A 120 29.89 -35.88 -3.30
CA ASN A 120 29.44 -37.22 -3.72
C ASN A 120 28.26 -37.71 -2.86
N GLU A 121 28.08 -37.18 -1.66
CA GLU A 121 27.03 -37.63 -0.76
C GLU A 121 25.84 -36.68 -0.84
N THR A 122 24.64 -37.27 -0.71
CA THR A 122 23.39 -36.54 -0.65
C THR A 122 23.30 -35.78 0.66
N SER A 123 23.16 -34.61 0.51
CA SER A 123 22.30 -33.55 0.95
C SER A 123 22.09 -33.41 2.45
N LYS A 124 22.17 -32.16 2.78
CA LYS A 124 21.71 -31.61 4.05
C LYS A 124 20.23 -31.27 3.92
N ASP A 125 19.46 -31.53 4.95
CA ASP A 125 18.10 -31.01 5.07
C ASP A 125 18.15 -29.47 5.11
N ALA A 126 17.41 -28.82 4.25
CA ALA A 126 17.27 -27.39 4.24
C ALA A 126 15.82 -26.97 4.44
N ARG A 127 15.56 -26.30 5.55
CA ARG A 127 14.26 -25.69 5.83
C ARG A 127 14.32 -24.23 5.40
N VAL A 128 14.08 -23.99 4.12
CA VAL A 128 14.15 -22.66 3.51
C VAL A 128 12.89 -22.38 2.74
N LEU A 129 12.25 -21.24 3.01
CA LEU A 129 11.14 -20.77 2.21
C LEU A 129 11.67 -20.04 0.99
N ILE A 130 11.35 -20.52 -0.19
CA ILE A 130 11.78 -19.91 -1.45
C ILE A 130 10.72 -18.91 -1.91
N ILE A 131 11.15 -17.68 -2.16
CA ILE A 131 10.43 -16.69 -2.93
C ILE A 131 11.25 -16.43 -4.18
N ALA A 132 10.70 -16.80 -5.34
CA ALA A 132 11.35 -16.60 -6.62
C ALA A 132 10.70 -15.41 -7.35
N ALA A 133 11.48 -14.69 -8.15
CA ALA A 133 10.98 -13.61 -8.98
C ALA A 133 11.49 -13.73 -10.41
N THR A 134 10.67 -13.33 -11.37
CA THR A 134 11.01 -13.32 -12.79
C THR A 134 10.32 -12.19 -13.54
N THR A 135 10.97 -11.77 -14.63
CA THR A 135 10.39 -10.86 -15.63
C THR A 135 9.86 -11.60 -16.86
N GLU A 136 10.10 -12.90 -16.96
CA GLU A 136 9.64 -13.70 -18.11
C GLU A 136 8.15 -14.01 -18.05
N ASN A 137 7.57 -14.21 -19.25
CA ASN A 137 6.19 -14.64 -19.41
C ASN A 137 6.00 -16.08 -18.89
N LEU A 138 4.86 -16.32 -18.23
CA LEU A 138 4.44 -17.62 -17.68
C LEU A 138 4.37 -18.74 -18.74
N GLU A 139 4.29 -18.40 -20.02
CA GLU A 139 4.25 -19.36 -21.12
C GLU A 139 5.61 -19.96 -21.52
N SER A 140 6.72 -19.40 -20.99
CA SER A 140 8.05 -19.96 -21.30
C SER A 140 8.17 -21.38 -20.76
N SER A 141 8.80 -22.28 -21.54
CA SER A 141 8.96 -23.70 -21.19
C SER A 141 9.71 -23.90 -19.86
N LEU A 142 10.64 -23.01 -19.57
CA LEU A 142 11.38 -22.96 -18.31
C LEU A 142 10.45 -22.70 -17.13
N LEU A 143 9.62 -21.67 -17.24
CA LEU A 143 8.70 -21.28 -16.19
C LEU A 143 7.63 -22.34 -15.91
N GLN A 144 7.17 -23.05 -16.92
CA GLN A 144 6.23 -24.17 -16.81
C GLN A 144 6.76 -25.27 -15.86
N THR A 145 8.06 -25.49 -15.82
CA THR A 145 8.70 -26.49 -14.95
C THR A 145 8.69 -26.01 -13.48
N PHE A 146 8.90 -24.72 -13.25
CA PHE A 146 8.81 -24.11 -11.92
C PHE A 146 7.36 -24.05 -11.41
N LEU A 147 6.41 -23.71 -12.28
CA LEU A 147 4.98 -23.61 -11.92
C LEU A 147 4.40 -24.91 -11.35
N ARG A 148 4.94 -26.06 -11.75
CA ARG A 148 4.51 -27.36 -11.21
C ARG A 148 4.98 -27.62 -9.78
N ARG A 149 6.00 -26.88 -9.30
CA ARG A 149 6.66 -27.07 -7.99
C ARG A 149 6.46 -25.92 -7.05
N ILE A 150 6.19 -24.73 -7.58
CA ILE A 150 5.90 -23.54 -6.78
C ILE A 150 4.38 -23.33 -6.78
N PRO A 151 3.70 -23.69 -5.68
CA PRO A 151 2.24 -23.76 -5.63
C PRO A 151 1.56 -22.39 -5.66
N MET A 152 2.29 -21.31 -5.35
CA MET A 152 1.76 -19.95 -5.30
C MET A 152 2.43 -19.07 -6.35
N THR A 153 1.63 -18.50 -7.25
CA THR A 153 2.10 -17.49 -8.22
C THR A 153 1.35 -16.20 -8.02
N ILE A 154 2.09 -15.10 -7.93
CA ILE A 154 1.55 -13.74 -7.76
C ILE A 154 2.06 -12.90 -8.94
N THR A 155 1.12 -12.37 -9.72
CA THR A 155 1.44 -11.45 -10.81
C THR A 155 1.44 -10.02 -10.31
N MET A 156 2.56 -9.34 -10.46
CA MET A 156 2.75 -7.94 -10.11
C MET A 156 2.44 -7.07 -11.33
N PRO A 157 1.44 -6.19 -11.27
CA PRO A 157 1.11 -5.32 -12.40
C PRO A 157 2.21 -4.29 -12.64
N SER A 158 2.32 -3.86 -13.90
CA SER A 158 3.11 -2.68 -14.25
C SER A 158 2.53 -1.41 -13.62
N LEU A 159 3.30 -0.34 -13.58
CA LEU A 159 2.81 0.95 -13.07
C LEU A 159 1.71 1.53 -13.98
N GLU A 160 1.69 1.16 -15.25
CA GLU A 160 0.67 1.59 -16.21
C GLU A 160 -0.69 0.92 -15.98
N GLU A 161 -0.68 -0.32 -15.51
CA GLU A 161 -1.88 -1.11 -15.19
C GLU A 161 -2.48 -0.76 -13.83
N ARG A 162 -1.76 0.03 -13.01
CA ARG A 162 -2.25 0.47 -11.70
C ARG A 162 -3.19 1.66 -11.83
N SER A 163 -4.11 1.79 -10.87
CA SER A 163 -4.99 2.95 -10.80
C SER A 163 -4.20 4.25 -10.54
N ILE A 164 -4.84 5.38 -10.79
CA ILE A 164 -4.24 6.70 -10.52
C ILE A 164 -4.01 6.88 -9.02
N GLU A 165 -4.92 6.39 -8.20
CA GLU A 165 -4.83 6.42 -6.73
C GLU A 165 -3.60 5.67 -6.25
N GLU A 166 -3.39 4.42 -6.69
CA GLU A 166 -2.20 3.63 -6.33
C GLU A 166 -0.91 4.32 -6.79
N ARG A 167 -0.92 4.89 -7.98
CA ARG A 167 0.23 5.65 -8.49
C ARG A 167 0.49 6.91 -7.68
N TYR A 168 -0.56 7.62 -7.28
CA TYR A 168 -0.47 8.79 -6.40
C TYR A 168 0.11 8.42 -5.04
N GLU A 169 -0.36 7.35 -4.40
CA GLU A 169 0.17 6.86 -3.13
C GLU A 169 1.67 6.53 -3.20
N LEU A 170 2.12 5.95 -4.32
CA LEU A 170 3.55 5.70 -4.54
C LEU A 170 4.34 7.00 -4.64
N ILE A 171 3.83 8.02 -5.35
CA ILE A 171 4.45 9.34 -5.47
C ILE A 171 4.55 10.01 -4.10
N GLU A 172 3.45 10.00 -3.33
CA GLU A 172 3.38 10.50 -1.96
C GLU A 172 4.45 9.85 -1.07
N LYS A 173 4.50 8.52 -1.10
CA LYS A 173 5.47 7.72 -0.35
C LYS A 173 6.91 8.11 -0.70
N PHE A 174 7.22 8.32 -1.98
CA PHE A 174 8.58 8.65 -2.39
C PHE A 174 8.97 10.08 -2.02
N PHE A 175 8.10 11.08 -2.17
CA PHE A 175 8.39 12.42 -1.68
C PHE A 175 8.57 12.46 -0.17
N ARG A 176 7.81 11.69 0.60
CA ARG A 176 8.00 11.55 2.04
C ARG A 176 9.33 10.88 2.40
N GLN A 177 9.76 9.86 1.65
CA GLN A 177 11.07 9.25 1.85
C GLN A 177 12.18 10.28 1.64
N GLU A 178 12.10 11.10 0.59
CA GLU A 178 13.07 12.17 0.33
C GLU A 178 13.03 13.24 1.43
N TYR A 179 11.86 13.68 1.86
CA TYR A 179 11.73 14.58 3.02
C TYR A 179 12.40 14.00 4.27
N ASN A 180 12.18 12.71 4.56
CA ASN A 180 12.77 12.05 5.72
C ASN A 180 14.30 12.00 5.69
N GLN A 181 14.90 12.06 4.51
CA GLN A 181 16.36 12.14 4.34
C GLN A 181 16.88 13.57 4.53
N VAL A 182 16.25 14.55 3.87
CA VAL A 182 16.75 15.93 3.85
C VAL A 182 16.27 16.79 5.03
N LYS A 183 15.12 16.44 5.63
CA LYS A 183 14.47 17.15 6.74
C LYS A 183 14.17 18.63 6.45
N ILE A 184 14.03 19.00 5.18
CA ILE A 184 13.61 20.31 4.71
C ILE A 184 12.28 20.13 4.01
N PRO A 185 11.24 20.95 4.28
CA PRO A 185 9.94 20.84 3.65
C PRO A 185 10.06 20.85 2.11
N ILE A 186 9.33 19.93 1.45
CA ILE A 186 9.29 19.81 0.00
C ILE A 186 7.91 20.27 -0.47
N GLN A 187 7.88 21.24 -1.38
CA GLN A 187 6.65 21.74 -2.00
C GLN A 187 6.61 21.32 -3.48
N VAL A 188 5.58 20.61 -3.87
CA VAL A 188 5.39 20.11 -5.24
C VAL A 188 4.16 20.79 -5.85
N LYS A 189 4.33 21.50 -6.98
CA LYS A 189 3.20 22.13 -7.67
C LYS A 189 2.28 21.09 -8.30
N ALA A 190 0.97 21.33 -8.31
CA ALA A 190 -0.05 20.46 -8.90
C ALA A 190 0.28 20.06 -10.35
N LYS A 191 0.84 20.98 -11.16
CA LYS A 191 1.29 20.65 -12.54
C LYS A 191 2.42 19.61 -12.60
N VAL A 192 3.29 19.56 -11.58
CA VAL A 192 4.33 18.54 -11.46
C VAL A 192 3.70 17.21 -11.06
N MET A 193 2.79 17.23 -10.08
CA MET A 193 2.03 16.02 -9.69
C MET A 193 1.29 15.45 -10.88
N ARG A 194 0.60 16.29 -11.67
CA ARG A 194 -0.05 15.89 -12.91
C ARG A 194 0.91 15.20 -13.88
N ALA A 195 2.10 15.78 -14.11
CA ALA A 195 3.11 15.18 -14.97
C ALA A 195 3.54 13.79 -14.47
N LEU A 196 3.80 13.65 -13.16
CA LEU A 196 4.18 12.39 -12.55
C LEU A 196 3.07 11.32 -12.59
N LEU A 197 1.81 11.73 -12.54
CA LEU A 197 0.66 10.83 -12.69
C LEU A 197 0.45 10.36 -14.13
N SER A 198 0.80 11.20 -15.13
CA SER A 198 0.44 10.97 -16.52
C SER A 198 1.57 10.43 -17.41
N TYR A 199 2.86 10.57 -17.01
CA TYR A 199 3.95 10.19 -17.90
C TYR A 199 4.10 8.67 -18.05
N ASP A 200 4.63 8.27 -19.23
CA ASP A 200 4.94 6.87 -19.52
C ASP A 200 6.21 6.45 -18.77
N CYS A 201 6.01 5.69 -17.71
CA CYS A 201 7.05 5.23 -16.78
C CYS A 201 7.45 3.78 -17.09
N LYS A 202 8.20 3.56 -18.17
CA LYS A 202 8.57 2.22 -18.66
C LYS A 202 9.36 1.39 -17.66
N GLY A 203 10.18 2.03 -16.82
CA GLY A 203 10.91 1.37 -15.72
C GLY A 203 10.10 1.19 -14.45
N ASN A 204 8.78 1.39 -14.50
CA ASN A 204 7.83 1.14 -13.43
C ASN A 204 8.16 1.89 -12.12
N ILE A 205 7.85 1.29 -10.98
CA ILE A 205 8.04 1.90 -9.64
C ILE A 205 9.50 2.28 -9.39
N GLY A 206 10.45 1.48 -9.91
CA GLY A 206 11.89 1.76 -9.79
C GLY A 206 12.28 3.08 -10.46
N GLN A 207 11.80 3.31 -11.69
CA GLN A 207 12.03 4.56 -12.41
C GLN A 207 11.31 5.71 -11.73
N LEU A 208 10.03 5.58 -11.35
CA LEU A 208 9.28 6.61 -10.66
C LEU A 208 10.02 7.09 -9.40
N LYS A 209 10.55 6.16 -8.60
CA LYS A 209 11.35 6.48 -7.42
C LYS A 209 12.64 7.24 -7.77
N ALA A 210 13.35 6.81 -8.79
CA ALA A 210 14.58 7.48 -9.25
C ALA A 210 14.31 8.88 -9.78
N ASP A 211 13.24 9.05 -10.56
CA ASP A 211 12.82 10.33 -11.12
C ASP A 211 12.45 11.33 -10.01
N ILE A 212 11.66 10.91 -9.01
CA ILE A 212 11.31 11.76 -7.86
C ILE A 212 12.54 12.14 -7.06
N ARG A 213 13.45 11.20 -6.82
CA ARG A 213 14.70 11.48 -6.12
C ARG A 213 15.55 12.52 -6.85
N LEU A 214 15.62 12.43 -8.18
CA LEU A 214 16.37 13.39 -8.99
C LEU A 214 15.70 14.76 -8.99
N LEU A 215 14.36 14.83 -9.03
CA LEU A 215 13.63 16.08 -8.87
C LEU A 215 13.92 16.74 -7.51
N CYS A 216 13.91 15.96 -6.43
CA CYS A 216 14.23 16.47 -5.09
C CYS A 216 15.70 16.94 -5.01
N ALA A 217 16.65 16.21 -5.62
CA ALA A 217 18.05 16.61 -5.64
C ALA A 217 18.27 17.93 -6.39
N ASN A 218 17.63 18.10 -7.56
CA ASN A 218 17.69 19.35 -8.32
C ASN A 218 17.02 20.52 -7.55
N GLY A 219 15.87 20.27 -6.94
CA GLY A 219 15.19 21.26 -6.09
C GLY A 219 16.03 21.67 -4.88
N PHE A 220 16.76 20.72 -4.29
CA PHE A 220 17.70 20.98 -3.19
C PHE A 220 18.86 21.87 -3.60
N LEU A 221 19.41 21.70 -4.80
CA LEU A 221 20.45 22.59 -5.34
C LEU A 221 19.94 24.02 -5.54
N GLU A 222 18.71 24.18 -6.04
CA GLU A 222 18.08 25.50 -6.12
C GLU A 222 17.83 26.13 -4.74
N HIS A 223 17.38 25.32 -3.77
CA HIS A 223 17.16 25.72 -2.37
C HIS A 223 18.44 26.33 -1.77
N ILE A 224 19.58 25.64 -1.90
CA ILE A 224 20.88 26.15 -1.41
C ILE A 224 21.22 27.47 -2.09
N SER A 225 21.02 27.59 -3.41
CA SER A 225 21.38 28.78 -4.17
C SER A 225 20.52 30.00 -3.80
N ARG A 226 19.27 29.79 -3.44
CA ARG A 226 18.29 30.86 -3.10
C ARG A 226 18.20 31.16 -1.60
N GLN A 227 18.81 30.33 -0.75
CA GLN A 227 18.68 30.38 0.72
C GLN A 227 17.22 30.34 1.19
N ASP A 228 16.39 29.57 0.51
CA ASP A 228 14.98 29.34 0.84
C ASP A 228 14.85 28.39 2.05
N ASN A 229 13.70 28.44 2.75
CA ASN A 229 13.39 27.48 3.85
C ASN A 229 12.69 26.21 3.36
N VAL A 230 12.42 26.09 2.06
CA VAL A 230 11.69 24.98 1.44
C VAL A 230 12.32 24.56 0.12
N ILE A 231 12.24 23.27 -0.21
CA ILE A 231 12.59 22.74 -1.52
C ILE A 231 11.37 22.84 -2.42
N ARG A 232 11.45 23.64 -3.48
CA ARG A 232 10.33 23.82 -4.42
C ARG A 232 10.53 22.98 -5.67
N ILE A 233 9.60 22.06 -5.91
CA ILE A 233 9.58 21.26 -7.14
C ILE A 233 8.63 21.91 -8.14
N THR A 234 9.20 22.46 -9.19
CA THR A 234 8.51 23.23 -10.24
C THR A 234 8.67 22.58 -11.61
N LEU A 235 7.89 23.02 -12.60
CA LEU A 235 7.96 22.48 -13.96
C LEU A 235 9.36 22.61 -14.59
N SER A 236 10.14 23.61 -14.21
CA SER A 236 11.51 23.82 -14.72
C SER A 236 12.49 22.73 -14.33
N LEU A 237 12.17 21.95 -13.29
CA LEU A 237 13.00 20.84 -12.81
C LEU A 237 12.63 19.51 -13.46
N LEU A 238 11.50 19.45 -14.18
CA LEU A 238 11.06 18.23 -14.84
C LEU A 238 12.02 17.82 -15.96
N GLN A 239 12.38 16.55 -15.97
CA GLN A 239 13.05 15.94 -17.10
C GLN A 239 12.09 15.85 -18.29
N GLU A 240 12.64 15.83 -19.50
CA GLU A 240 11.88 15.83 -20.74
C GLU A 240 10.84 14.71 -20.82
N HIS A 241 11.20 13.48 -20.43
CA HIS A 241 10.29 12.34 -20.46
C HIS A 241 9.11 12.48 -19.49
N ILE A 242 9.29 13.14 -18.33
CA ILE A 242 8.20 13.43 -17.39
C ILE A 242 7.35 14.58 -17.93
N TYR A 243 7.98 15.60 -18.50
CA TYR A 243 7.27 16.74 -19.07
C TYR A 243 6.32 16.30 -20.19
N HIS A 244 6.69 15.30 -21.00
CA HIS A 244 5.81 14.71 -22.01
C HIS A 244 4.53 14.12 -21.42
N GLY A 245 4.49 13.73 -20.16
CA GLY A 245 3.27 13.32 -19.47
C GLY A 245 2.17 14.38 -19.48
N LEU A 246 2.54 15.67 -19.46
CA LEU A 246 1.58 16.78 -19.57
C LEU A 246 0.89 16.86 -20.95
N LEU A 247 1.50 16.26 -21.96
CA LEU A 247 1.00 16.27 -23.35
C LEU A 247 0.23 14.97 -23.69
N ASN A 248 0.24 13.99 -22.79
CA ASN A 248 -0.42 12.70 -22.99
C ASN A 248 -1.93 12.83 -22.81
N SER A 249 -2.66 12.92 -23.91
CA SER A 249 -4.12 13.14 -23.91
C SER A 249 -4.95 11.96 -23.38
N GLY A 250 -4.40 10.75 -23.36
CA GLY A 250 -5.15 9.53 -23.01
C GLY A 250 -5.58 9.43 -21.56
N LYS A 251 -4.78 9.96 -20.61
CA LYS A 251 -5.03 9.92 -19.18
C LYS A 251 -5.39 11.30 -18.57
N GLN A 252 -5.41 12.35 -19.38
CA GLN A 252 -5.58 13.71 -18.87
C GLN A 252 -6.88 13.91 -18.09
N LYS A 253 -8.00 13.42 -18.62
CA LYS A 253 -9.30 13.63 -17.98
C LYS A 253 -9.37 12.95 -16.62
N GLU A 254 -8.92 11.71 -16.53
CA GLU A 254 -8.92 10.93 -15.29
C GLU A 254 -8.00 11.55 -14.23
N VAL A 255 -6.80 12.00 -14.65
CA VAL A 255 -5.85 12.69 -13.75
C VAL A 255 -6.38 14.07 -13.33
N ASP A 256 -7.07 14.79 -14.22
CA ASP A 256 -7.67 16.08 -13.89
C ASP A 256 -8.83 15.93 -12.92
N ASP A 257 -9.71 14.95 -13.15
CA ASP A 257 -10.80 14.62 -12.25
C ASP A 257 -10.24 14.24 -10.86
N PHE A 258 -9.19 13.42 -10.81
CA PHE A 258 -8.52 13.03 -9.58
C PHE A 258 -7.89 14.22 -8.85
N LEU A 259 -7.12 15.07 -9.54
CA LEU A 259 -6.47 16.24 -8.92
C LEU A 259 -7.47 17.31 -8.50
N THR A 260 -8.59 17.44 -9.23
CA THR A 260 -9.68 18.36 -8.85
C THR A 260 -10.33 17.92 -7.54
N MET A 261 -10.46 16.61 -7.31
CA MET A 261 -10.94 16.09 -6.02
C MET A 261 -10.01 16.42 -4.84
N HIS A 262 -8.70 16.54 -5.09
CA HIS A 262 -7.72 16.88 -4.07
C HIS A 262 -7.59 18.38 -3.82
N ASP A 263 -8.07 19.24 -4.73
CA ASP A 263 -8.12 20.72 -4.69
C ASP A 263 -6.85 21.39 -4.12
N GLN A 264 -5.67 20.83 -4.42
CA GLN A 264 -4.40 21.34 -3.94
C GLN A 264 -3.58 21.93 -5.07
N GLU A 265 -3.27 23.22 -5.00
CA GLU A 265 -2.30 23.85 -5.92
C GLU A 265 -0.86 23.44 -5.62
N ILE A 266 -0.57 23.14 -4.34
CA ILE A 266 0.76 22.78 -3.85
C ILE A 266 0.63 21.64 -2.86
N PHE A 267 1.34 20.53 -3.12
CA PHE A 267 1.50 19.40 -2.21
C PHE A 267 2.72 19.65 -1.34
N VAL A 268 2.56 19.54 -0.02
CA VAL A 268 3.62 19.85 0.95
C VAL A 268 4.00 18.59 1.71
N TYR A 269 5.30 18.33 1.78
CA TYR A 269 5.89 17.21 2.54
C TYR A 269 6.81 17.80 3.61
N ASP A 270 6.37 17.77 4.86
CA ASP A 270 7.08 18.29 6.04
C ASP A 270 6.85 17.41 7.27
N GLN A 271 7.30 17.85 8.43
CA GLN A 271 7.16 17.10 9.67
C GLN A 271 5.70 17.02 10.16
N GLU A 272 4.89 18.03 9.82
CA GLU A 272 3.48 18.12 10.22
C GLU A 272 2.56 17.37 9.25
N THR A 273 2.95 17.24 7.98
CA THR A 273 2.28 16.39 7.00
C THR A 273 2.69 14.92 7.20
N LYS A 274 2.66 14.42 8.39
CA LYS A 274 2.46 13.01 8.59
C LYS A 274 1.07 12.69 8.03
N LEU A 275 1.01 12.05 6.83
CA LEU A 275 0.04 10.99 6.71
C LEU A 275 0.44 10.03 7.81
N GLU A 276 -0.29 10.07 8.89
CA GLU A 276 -0.24 9.01 9.86
C GLU A 276 -0.40 7.72 9.03
N HIS A 277 0.70 6.99 8.87
CA HIS A 277 0.56 5.56 8.72
C HIS A 277 -0.34 5.20 9.88
N TYR A 278 -1.50 4.70 9.55
CA TYR A 278 -2.47 4.15 10.46
C TYR A 278 -1.81 3.07 11.33
N ASP A 279 -1.08 3.51 12.34
CA ASP A 279 -0.91 2.77 13.58
C ASP A 279 -2.11 3.17 14.46
N GLY A 280 -3.28 2.57 14.16
CA GLY A 280 -4.39 2.46 15.11
C GLY A 280 -5.02 3.73 15.73
N GLU A 281 -4.54 4.94 15.46
CA GLU A 281 -5.17 6.18 15.89
C GLU A 281 -6.05 6.71 14.76
N PHE A 282 -7.35 6.50 14.89
CA PHE A 282 -8.34 7.13 14.02
C PHE A 282 -8.18 8.64 14.07
N LEU A 283 -7.87 9.25 12.93
CA LEU A 283 -7.85 10.70 12.75
C LEU A 283 -9.10 11.29 13.40
N ASN A 284 -8.90 12.31 14.23
CA ASN A 284 -10.01 13.10 14.71
C ASN A 284 -10.56 13.90 13.52
N ILE A 285 -11.49 13.28 12.80
CA ILE A 285 -12.13 13.85 11.61
C ILE A 285 -12.63 15.27 11.87
N TYR A 286 -13.04 15.57 13.08
CA TYR A 286 -13.56 16.88 13.48
C TYR A 286 -12.48 17.96 13.50
N GLU A 287 -11.28 17.66 14.02
CA GLU A 287 -10.15 18.61 14.02
C GLU A 287 -9.75 18.93 12.58
N GLU A 288 -9.68 17.92 11.72
CA GLU A 288 -9.33 18.11 10.31
C GLU A 288 -10.42 18.87 9.55
N MET A 289 -11.69 18.55 9.79
CA MET A 289 -12.81 19.31 9.20
C MET A 289 -12.80 20.76 9.63
N ASN A 290 -12.60 21.06 10.91
CA ASN A 290 -12.53 22.43 11.40
C ASN A 290 -11.34 23.19 10.81
N ARG A 291 -10.18 22.53 10.68
CA ARG A 291 -9.01 23.12 10.05
C ARG A 291 -9.29 23.47 8.59
N ARG A 292 -9.88 22.55 7.82
CA ARG A 292 -10.23 22.79 6.40
C ARG A 292 -11.27 23.88 6.25
N PHE A 293 -12.26 23.91 7.12
CA PHE A 293 -13.26 24.96 7.13
C PHE A 293 -12.62 26.36 7.31
N GLN A 294 -11.73 26.51 8.32
CA GLN A 294 -11.02 27.77 8.56
C GLN A 294 -10.11 28.15 7.37
N ASP A 295 -9.46 27.18 6.75
CA ASP A 295 -8.62 27.39 5.57
C ASP A 295 -9.44 27.91 4.37
N TYR A 296 -10.63 27.38 4.13
CA TYR A 296 -11.50 27.84 3.05
C TYR A 296 -12.07 29.24 3.34
N GLU A 297 -12.47 29.52 4.59
CA GLU A 297 -12.88 30.88 4.99
C GLU A 297 -11.75 31.89 4.78
N ALA A 298 -10.53 31.55 5.21
CA ALA A 298 -9.36 32.41 5.04
C ALA A 298 -9.01 32.65 3.56
N LYS A 299 -9.32 31.71 2.68
CA LYS A 299 -9.17 31.83 1.22
C LYS A 299 -10.31 32.59 0.55
N GLY A 300 -11.35 33.00 1.29
CA GLY A 300 -12.46 33.81 0.80
C GLY A 300 -13.51 33.01 -0.01
N PHE A 301 -13.60 31.69 0.21
CA PHE A 301 -14.66 30.87 -0.38
C PHE A 301 -16.01 31.27 0.24
N ASP A 302 -17.07 31.25 -0.55
CA ASP A 302 -18.42 31.41 -0.04
C ASP A 302 -18.91 30.13 0.67
N ASN A 303 -19.93 30.25 1.50
CA ASN A 303 -20.47 29.14 2.29
C ASN A 303 -20.94 27.96 1.43
N ALA A 304 -21.47 28.20 0.24
CA ALA A 304 -21.95 27.13 -0.65
C ALA A 304 -20.78 26.30 -1.19
N ASN A 305 -19.68 26.93 -1.57
CA ASN A 305 -18.47 26.24 -2.00
C ASN A 305 -17.79 25.51 -0.84
N ILE A 306 -17.72 26.13 0.36
CA ILE A 306 -17.18 25.47 1.56
C ILE A 306 -17.99 24.19 1.86
N ASN A 307 -19.31 24.28 1.92
CA ASN A 307 -20.20 23.13 2.18
C ASN A 307 -20.00 22.02 1.15
N ARG A 308 -19.86 22.36 -0.13
CA ARG A 308 -19.58 21.39 -1.19
C ARG A 308 -18.26 20.65 -0.99
N HIS A 309 -17.19 21.37 -0.64
CA HIS A 309 -15.88 20.78 -0.40
C HIS A 309 -15.88 19.90 0.86
N MET A 310 -16.54 20.35 1.92
CA MET A 310 -16.69 19.56 3.15
C MET A 310 -17.47 18.28 2.91
N ARG A 311 -18.51 18.31 2.10
CA ARG A 311 -19.27 17.11 1.68
C ARG A 311 -18.38 16.11 0.95
N ILE A 312 -17.62 16.56 -0.05
CA ILE A 312 -16.69 15.71 -0.80
C ILE A 312 -15.63 15.09 0.16
N TYR A 313 -15.15 15.86 1.12
CA TYR A 313 -14.21 15.36 2.12
C TYR A 313 -14.80 14.25 2.98
N ILE A 314 -16.02 14.40 3.48
CA ILE A 314 -16.71 13.35 4.27
C ILE A 314 -16.97 12.12 3.40
N GLU A 315 -17.44 12.27 2.15
CA GLU A 315 -17.64 11.17 1.22
C GLU A 315 -16.34 10.39 0.98
N THR A 316 -15.23 11.11 0.81
CA THR A 316 -13.89 10.50 0.65
C THR A 316 -13.47 9.77 1.92
N TYR A 317 -13.68 10.35 3.09
CA TYR A 317 -13.40 9.71 4.38
C TYR A 317 -14.17 8.39 4.54
N ILE A 318 -15.48 8.39 4.26
CA ILE A 318 -16.31 7.19 4.35
C ILE A 318 -15.86 6.13 3.34
N LYS A 319 -15.54 6.51 2.10
CA LYS A 319 -15.00 5.60 1.08
C LYS A 319 -13.66 5.00 1.50
N THR A 320 -12.78 5.80 2.11
CA THR A 320 -11.49 5.33 2.62
C THR A 320 -11.68 4.28 3.72
N LEU A 321 -12.56 4.55 4.69
CA LEU A 321 -12.91 3.57 5.73
C LEU A 321 -13.48 2.27 5.12
N SER A 322 -14.29 2.38 4.07
CA SER A 322 -14.89 1.23 3.39
C SER A 322 -13.86 0.38 2.63
N ASN A 323 -12.89 1.01 1.97
CA ASN A 323 -11.88 0.33 1.15
C ASN A 323 -10.79 -0.35 1.99
N GLN A 324 -10.45 0.20 3.15
CA GLN A 324 -9.44 -0.39 4.06
C GLN A 324 -9.73 -1.83 4.47
N ILE A 325 -10.96 -2.28 4.36
CA ILE A 325 -11.40 -3.61 4.77
C ILE A 325 -11.42 -4.59 3.63
N GLU A 326 -11.66 -4.16 2.40
CA GLU A 326 -11.49 -5.02 1.22
C GLU A 326 -10.02 -5.46 1.06
N GLU A 327 -9.07 -4.59 1.36
CA GLU A 327 -7.64 -4.90 1.30
C GLU A 327 -7.16 -5.81 2.45
N SER A 328 -7.78 -5.72 3.62
CA SER A 328 -7.40 -6.56 4.78
C SER A 328 -8.02 -7.97 4.79
N GLY A 329 -8.95 -8.27 3.88
CA GLY A 329 -9.36 -9.64 3.49
C GLY A 329 -9.97 -10.53 4.58
N SER A 330 -10.30 -10.05 5.78
CA SER A 330 -10.81 -10.91 6.85
C SER A 330 -11.68 -10.15 7.84
N GLU A 331 -12.92 -10.61 7.99
CA GLU A 331 -13.81 -10.22 9.10
C GLU A 331 -13.13 -10.38 10.48
N ALA A 332 -12.19 -11.30 10.61
CA ALA A 332 -11.41 -11.52 11.83
C ALA A 332 -10.53 -10.32 12.23
N MET A 333 -10.12 -9.47 11.27
CA MET A 333 -9.34 -8.27 11.55
C MET A 333 -10.24 -7.13 12.04
N LEU A 334 -11.47 -7.05 11.52
CA LEU A 334 -12.47 -6.09 11.97
C LEU A 334 -12.80 -6.29 13.46
N TYR A 335 -12.98 -7.53 13.89
CA TYR A 335 -13.24 -7.86 15.31
C TYR A 335 -12.06 -7.62 16.27
N LYS A 336 -10.87 -7.34 15.76
CA LYS A 336 -9.73 -6.88 16.58
C LYS A 336 -9.76 -5.37 16.83
N ILE A 337 -10.38 -4.61 15.94
CA ILE A 337 -10.44 -3.14 15.99
C ILE A 337 -11.79 -2.68 16.54
N VAL A 338 -12.88 -3.33 16.14
CA VAL A 338 -14.25 -3.01 16.55
C VAL A 338 -14.74 -4.07 17.54
N SER A 339 -15.25 -3.65 18.68
CA SER A 339 -15.85 -4.62 19.62
C SER A 339 -17.04 -5.30 18.96
N ILE A 340 -17.24 -6.59 19.29
CA ILE A 340 -18.34 -7.40 18.75
C ILE A 340 -19.71 -6.76 19.06
N HIS A 341 -19.80 -6.08 20.21
CA HIS A 341 -21.01 -5.39 20.64
C HIS A 341 -21.34 -4.18 19.75
N VAL A 342 -20.33 -3.36 19.40
CA VAL A 342 -20.50 -2.23 18.46
C VAL A 342 -20.90 -2.74 17.09
N TYR A 343 -20.23 -3.78 16.59
CA TYR A 343 -20.54 -4.35 15.27
C TYR A 343 -21.99 -4.84 15.19
N HIS A 344 -22.45 -5.59 16.19
CA HIS A 344 -23.82 -6.08 16.25
C HIS A 344 -24.85 -4.96 16.37
N ALA A 345 -24.58 -3.94 17.18
CA ALA A 345 -25.49 -2.79 17.30
C ALA A 345 -25.64 -2.05 15.96
N VAL A 346 -24.51 -1.86 15.24
CA VAL A 346 -24.53 -1.26 13.89
C VAL A 346 -25.25 -2.14 12.88
N GLU A 347 -25.07 -3.45 12.94
CA GLU A 347 -25.77 -4.40 12.08
C GLU A 347 -27.29 -4.28 12.24
N VAL A 348 -27.79 -4.29 13.47
CA VAL A 348 -29.21 -4.14 13.74
C VAL A 348 -29.72 -2.76 13.30
N ALA A 349 -28.98 -1.68 13.56
CA ALA A 349 -29.33 -0.33 13.17
C ALA A 349 -29.46 -0.19 11.63
N LEU A 350 -28.50 -0.74 10.88
CA LEU A 350 -28.53 -0.64 9.41
C LEU A 350 -29.55 -1.58 8.76
N GLN A 351 -29.86 -2.72 9.37
CA GLN A 351 -31.00 -3.55 8.95
C GLN A 351 -32.33 -2.78 9.11
N LEU A 352 -32.50 -2.04 10.21
CA LEU A 352 -33.65 -1.15 10.38
C LEU A 352 -33.69 -0.06 9.32
N ALA A 353 -32.53 0.58 9.06
CA ALA A 353 -32.42 1.60 8.00
C ALA A 353 -32.80 1.04 6.62
N GLN A 354 -32.32 -0.15 6.26
CA GLN A 354 -32.64 -0.81 5.01
C GLN A 354 -34.15 -1.08 4.84
N GLN A 355 -34.82 -1.50 5.92
CA GLN A 355 -36.27 -1.69 5.90
C GLN A 355 -37.04 -0.39 5.72
N ARG A 356 -36.55 0.71 6.30
CA ARG A 356 -37.19 2.04 6.22
C ARG A 356 -36.96 2.70 4.87
N LEU A 357 -35.77 2.59 4.31
CA LEU A 357 -35.39 3.25 3.05
C LEU A 357 -35.81 2.45 1.81
N GLY A 358 -35.98 1.12 1.95
CA GLY A 358 -36.43 0.26 0.85
C GLY A 358 -35.34 -0.12 -0.16
N TYR A 359 -34.05 0.17 0.11
CA TYR A 359 -32.93 -0.26 -0.71
C TYR A 359 -31.87 -0.96 0.14
N PRO A 360 -31.06 -1.89 -0.46
CA PRO A 360 -30.03 -2.60 0.27
C PRO A 360 -28.88 -1.68 0.66
N ILE A 361 -28.32 -1.90 1.85
CA ILE A 361 -27.13 -1.20 2.33
C ILE A 361 -25.95 -2.18 2.25
N SER A 362 -24.85 -1.79 1.64
CA SER A 362 -23.71 -2.68 1.42
C SER A 362 -22.95 -2.98 2.71
N LYS A 363 -22.25 -4.12 2.74
CA LYS A 363 -21.34 -4.49 3.85
C LYS A 363 -20.29 -3.41 4.11
N LYS A 364 -19.89 -2.63 3.10
CA LYS A 364 -18.93 -1.53 3.22
C LYS A 364 -19.43 -0.45 4.18
N VAL A 365 -20.70 -0.08 4.07
CA VAL A 365 -21.31 0.92 4.97
C VAL A 365 -21.41 0.39 6.40
N TYR A 366 -21.76 -0.89 6.59
CA TYR A 366 -21.75 -1.52 7.92
C TYR A 366 -20.41 -1.36 8.62
N THR A 367 -19.37 -1.67 7.91
CA THR A 367 -18.02 -1.65 8.43
C THR A 367 -17.49 -0.24 8.67
N ALA A 368 -17.73 0.67 7.73
CA ALA A 368 -17.32 2.05 7.86
C ALA A 368 -18.01 2.73 9.06
N MET A 369 -19.31 2.48 9.25
CA MET A 369 -20.06 2.99 10.40
C MET A 369 -19.58 2.37 11.72
N ALA A 370 -19.28 1.08 11.75
CA ALA A 370 -18.78 0.42 12.95
C ALA A 370 -17.40 0.97 13.37
N LEU A 371 -16.50 1.23 12.43
CA LEU A 371 -15.21 1.88 12.68
C LEU A 371 -15.39 3.31 13.17
N HIS A 372 -16.26 4.08 12.54
CA HIS A 372 -16.54 5.46 12.94
C HIS A 372 -17.06 5.54 14.39
N ILE A 373 -18.02 4.67 14.74
CA ILE A 373 -18.55 4.61 16.11
C ILE A 373 -17.49 4.15 17.11
N SER A 374 -16.65 3.18 16.76
CA SER A 374 -15.53 2.76 17.61
C SER A 374 -14.57 3.91 17.89
N ALA A 375 -14.23 4.70 16.87
CA ALA A 375 -13.39 5.88 17.03
C ALA A 375 -14.01 6.93 17.95
N LEU A 376 -15.33 7.16 17.84
CA LEU A 376 -16.06 8.05 18.74
C LEU A 376 -16.03 7.57 20.20
N MET A 377 -16.14 6.26 20.43
CA MET A 377 -16.07 5.68 21.77
C MET A 377 -14.71 5.85 22.43
N GLU A 378 -13.64 5.75 21.67
CA GLU A 378 -12.26 5.92 22.15
C GLU A 378 -11.95 7.39 22.47
N ASN A 379 -12.50 8.33 21.70
CA ASN A 379 -12.22 9.78 21.81
C ASN A 379 -13.15 10.54 22.79
N LYS A 380 -13.77 9.89 23.76
CA LYS A 380 -14.75 10.45 24.74
C LYS A 380 -14.33 11.72 25.50
N ARG A 381 -13.15 12.29 25.30
CA ARG A 381 -12.59 13.36 26.16
C ARG A 381 -12.52 14.76 25.54
N LYS A 382 -12.90 14.94 24.28
CA LYS A 382 -12.88 16.29 23.66
C LYS A 382 -14.25 16.59 23.06
N GLU A 383 -14.94 17.60 23.62
CA GLU A 383 -16.09 18.22 22.96
C GLU A 383 -15.55 18.95 21.72
N HIS A 384 -15.88 18.45 20.55
CA HIS A 384 -15.56 19.08 19.27
C HIS A 384 -16.83 19.64 18.69
N GLU A 385 -16.97 20.96 18.67
CA GLU A 385 -17.98 21.65 17.91
C GLU A 385 -17.54 21.74 16.43
N LEU A 386 -18.37 21.29 15.51
CA LEU A 386 -18.19 21.55 14.10
C LEU A 386 -18.63 22.98 13.80
N ASN A 387 -17.70 23.82 13.37
CA ASN A 387 -17.99 25.20 12.96
C ASN A 387 -18.61 25.28 11.56
N ALA A 388 -18.69 24.16 10.82
CA ALA A 388 -19.24 24.11 9.47
C ALA A 388 -20.76 23.95 9.49
N ASN A 389 -21.45 24.79 8.73
CA ASN A 389 -22.91 24.69 8.53
C ASN A 389 -23.22 23.61 7.48
N ILE A 390 -22.83 22.34 7.77
CA ILE A 390 -22.99 21.17 6.87
C ILE A 390 -24.45 20.68 6.88
N TYR A 391 -25.33 21.35 7.61
CA TYR A 391 -26.74 20.96 7.76
C TYR A 391 -27.56 21.04 6.46
N ASP A 392 -27.04 21.64 5.38
CA ASP A 392 -27.67 21.64 4.06
C ASP A 392 -27.84 20.20 3.51
N VAL A 393 -26.93 19.29 3.84
CA VAL A 393 -27.04 17.85 3.48
C VAL A 393 -28.32 17.21 4.02
N LEU A 394 -28.75 17.64 5.22
CA LEU A 394 -29.95 17.11 5.86
C LEU A 394 -31.22 17.55 5.14
N SER A 395 -31.23 18.79 4.64
CA SER A 395 -32.37 19.33 3.88
C SER A 395 -32.48 18.74 2.48
N GLU A 396 -31.37 18.36 1.86
CA GLU A 396 -31.32 17.70 0.55
C GLU A 396 -31.74 16.22 0.62
N ASN A 397 -31.61 15.56 1.78
CA ASN A 397 -31.87 14.13 1.98
C ASN A 397 -32.82 13.87 3.16
N PRO A 398 -34.05 14.36 3.11
CA PRO A 398 -34.98 14.33 4.26
C PRO A 398 -35.36 12.92 4.72
N ASN A 399 -35.45 11.96 3.81
CA ASN A 399 -35.77 10.56 4.16
C ASN A 399 -34.63 9.89 4.89
N GLU A 400 -33.41 10.01 4.35
CA GLU A 400 -32.20 9.47 4.96
C GLU A 400 -31.92 10.14 6.30
N TYR A 401 -32.17 11.45 6.43
CA TYR A 401 -32.07 12.18 7.69
C TYR A 401 -33.03 11.64 8.77
N HIS A 402 -34.30 11.41 8.44
CA HIS A 402 -35.24 10.85 9.40
C HIS A 402 -34.82 9.45 9.87
N VAL A 403 -34.38 8.62 8.93
CA VAL A 403 -33.88 7.27 9.28
C VAL A 403 -32.57 7.35 10.08
N ALA A 404 -31.68 8.27 9.74
CA ALA A 404 -30.45 8.52 10.50
C ALA A 404 -30.75 8.90 11.96
N MET A 405 -31.77 9.72 12.21
CA MET A 405 -32.23 10.06 13.58
C MET A 405 -32.72 8.82 14.35
N GLU A 406 -33.49 7.94 13.68
CA GLU A 406 -33.98 6.71 14.30
C GLU A 406 -32.82 5.79 14.68
N ILE A 407 -31.87 5.51 13.77
CA ILE A 407 -30.75 4.62 14.03
C ILE A 407 -29.75 5.22 15.03
N MET A 408 -29.53 6.53 15.00
CA MET A 408 -28.69 7.21 15.97
C MET A 408 -29.27 7.08 17.40
N SER A 409 -30.59 7.29 17.55
CA SER A 409 -31.26 7.12 18.84
C SER A 409 -31.22 5.66 19.33
N PHE A 410 -31.35 4.69 18.43
CA PHE A 410 -31.22 3.27 18.75
C PHE A 410 -29.78 2.96 19.23
N LEU A 411 -28.76 3.41 18.50
CA LEU A 411 -27.37 3.17 18.85
C LEU A 411 -26.93 3.84 20.15
N GLN A 412 -27.43 5.05 20.44
CA GLN A 412 -27.21 5.72 21.72
C GLN A 412 -27.73 4.89 22.91
N LYS A 413 -28.89 4.29 22.74
CA LYS A 413 -29.51 3.45 23.76
C LYS A 413 -28.79 2.11 23.90
N GLU A 414 -28.47 1.46 22.79
CA GLU A 414 -27.86 0.12 22.78
C GLU A 414 -26.42 0.12 23.28
N LEU A 415 -25.66 1.16 22.90
CA LEU A 415 -24.25 1.30 23.28
C LEU A 415 -24.05 2.08 24.59
N GLU A 416 -25.12 2.62 25.16
CA GLU A 416 -25.10 3.46 26.39
C GLU A 416 -24.14 4.66 26.27
N ILE A 417 -24.03 5.28 25.08
CA ILE A 417 -23.18 6.43 24.84
C ILE A 417 -23.95 7.60 24.23
N PRO A 418 -23.73 8.83 24.67
CA PRO A 418 -24.26 10.00 24.01
C PRO A 418 -23.44 10.28 22.73
N PHE A 419 -24.11 10.46 21.59
CA PHE A 419 -23.48 10.98 20.38
C PHE A 419 -23.63 12.50 20.32
N PRO A 420 -22.58 13.24 19.91
CA PRO A 420 -22.70 14.65 19.62
C PRO A 420 -23.80 14.93 18.57
N PRO A 421 -24.54 16.04 18.65
CA PRO A 421 -25.63 16.34 17.71
C PRO A 421 -25.20 16.38 16.23
N GLN A 422 -23.96 16.76 15.97
CA GLN A 422 -23.37 16.80 14.62
C GLN A 422 -23.20 15.43 13.95
N GLU A 423 -23.20 14.34 14.74
CA GLU A 423 -23.09 12.97 14.19
C GLU A 423 -24.23 12.64 13.24
N ILE A 424 -25.36 13.32 13.38
CA ILE A 424 -26.50 13.13 12.48
C ILE A 424 -26.13 13.36 11.00
N VAL A 425 -25.18 14.25 10.75
CA VAL A 425 -24.69 14.52 9.39
C VAL A 425 -23.95 13.29 8.85
N PHE A 426 -23.05 12.71 9.63
CA PHE A 426 -22.31 11.51 9.24
C PHE A 426 -23.24 10.32 9.04
N PHE A 427 -24.16 10.08 9.96
CA PHE A 427 -25.16 9.01 9.83
C PHE A 427 -26.01 9.17 8.56
N THR A 428 -26.47 10.41 8.27
CA THR A 428 -27.22 10.69 7.05
C THR A 428 -26.37 10.41 5.80
N MET A 429 -25.10 10.84 5.79
CA MET A 429 -24.21 10.63 4.65
C MET A 429 -23.86 9.15 4.44
N PHE A 430 -23.67 8.36 5.51
CA PHE A 430 -23.50 6.91 5.39
C PHE A 430 -24.67 6.25 4.65
N LEU A 431 -25.91 6.70 4.91
CA LEU A 431 -27.09 6.20 4.23
C LEU A 431 -27.22 6.69 2.79
N CYS A 432 -26.67 7.87 2.46
CA CYS A 432 -26.73 8.43 1.11
C CYS A 432 -25.75 7.77 0.11
N ILE A 433 -24.69 7.12 0.57
CA ILE A 433 -23.67 6.50 -0.31
C ILE A 433 -24.25 5.45 -1.24
N GLU A 434 -25.29 4.74 -0.81
CA GLU A 434 -25.93 3.67 -1.59
C GLU A 434 -27.03 4.18 -2.54
N LYS A 435 -27.32 5.48 -2.50
CA LYS A 435 -28.39 6.08 -3.31
C LYS A 435 -27.92 6.48 -4.72
N GLY A 436 -26.60 6.50 -4.97
CA GLY A 436 -25.95 6.87 -6.24
C GLY A 436 -25.50 5.67 -7.04
#